data_31d0ecf0e8115202e82a2e3a725ee9eb
#
_entry.id   31d0ecf0e8115202e82a2e3a725ee9eb
#
_cell.length_a   1.000
_cell.length_b   1.000
_cell.length_c   1.000
_cell.angle_alpha   90.00
_cell.angle_beta   90.00
_cell.angle_gamma   90.00
#
_symmetry.space_group_name_H-M   'P 1'
#
loop_
_entity.id
_entity.type
_entity.pdbx_description
1 polymer ?
#
loop_
_entity_poly.entity_id
_entity_poly.type
_entity_poly.pdbx_seq_one_letter_code
_entity_poly.pdbx_strand_id
1 'polypeptide(L)'
;MANIDLGEGLMPMVLGFGDNRAESGERNDGLIHYQGELGDFWYDPMEFEIEHTKSDKLHYTGNGNSVSLPKGCINTRGMFGGCELPEGFQLIDFNTSDVIDMSDMFSHCKLPKGFSLGDKFDTSNVKNMNYMFEKCNFSSSFSLGDKFDTSNVTDMYGMFKDCKLPTGFSLGDQFDTTNVEDMCYMFASAKLSEGFALGGKFDTSNVKDMAYMFSECTFPEKFSLGDKFDTSNVTDMAYMFEKCKMPAGFSLGKKFDTSNVVSMESMFRDCKMSVRFSLGDKFTTSNVTDMSWMFYKCKMSEGFSFGEKFDTSNVTTMSWMFRDCEMPSGFILGDKFDTGKVELTSCMFEGCKLPDGFILGDKFDTSKVTDMSGMFRSCELPGGFSLGDKFIISSVTTIFDIFKMCVLTGDSTFAQIEDTEAKIAYLREKRLNIVSNAQATASENKTLLNDFLKILGKKPDEYFWLQSNYEKLSKDQLLSIITSFMVVIEGNALEKLYDKVRDNYEGN
;
A
#
# COMPACT_ATOMS: atom_id res chain seq x y z
N MET A 1 -23.31 -19.45 47.69
CA MET A 1 -24.29 -20.53 48.06
C MET A 1 -25.16 -20.72 46.82
N ALA A 2 -25.17 -21.76 46.07
CA ALA A 2 -24.99 -23.18 46.31
C ALA A 2 -24.27 -23.80 45.09
N ASN A 3 -23.35 -24.69 45.39
CA ASN A 3 -22.84 -25.69 44.48
C ASN A 3 -23.96 -26.61 44.02
N ILE A 4 -24.03 -26.90 42.72
CA ILE A 4 -24.67 -28.10 42.21
C ILE A 4 -23.66 -28.82 41.36
N ASP A 5 -23.15 -29.90 41.95
CA ASP A 5 -22.39 -31.00 41.33
C ASP A 5 -23.37 -31.76 40.41
N LEU A 6 -23.05 -31.94 39.13
CA LEU A 6 -23.77 -32.85 38.24
C LEU A 6 -22.74 -33.79 37.59
N GLY A 7 -22.81 -34.99 38.11
CA GLY A 7 -22.04 -36.15 37.81
C GLY A 7 -21.91 -36.56 36.33
N GLU A 8 -20.99 -37.46 36.16
CA GLU A 8 -20.57 -38.18 34.96
C GLU A 8 -21.71 -38.73 34.10
N GLY A 9 -21.47 -38.67 32.78
CA GLY A 9 -22.03 -39.61 31.82
C GLY A 9 -23.27 -39.19 31.07
N LEU A 10 -23.08 -38.37 29.99
CA LEU A 10 -24.03 -38.39 28.88
C LEU A 10 -23.27 -38.27 27.57
N MET A 11 -23.24 -39.34 26.80
CA MET A 11 -22.95 -39.30 25.37
C MET A 11 -23.81 -38.24 24.67
N PRO A 12 -23.31 -37.51 23.67
CA PRO A 12 -24.14 -36.61 22.93
C PRO A 12 -25.21 -37.39 22.15
N MET A 13 -26.48 -37.18 22.51
CA MET A 13 -27.60 -37.58 21.67
C MET A 13 -27.51 -36.84 20.33
N VAL A 14 -27.34 -37.60 19.28
CA VAL A 14 -27.52 -37.13 17.89
C VAL A 14 -29.01 -36.83 17.71
N LEU A 15 -29.39 -35.55 17.74
CA LEU A 15 -30.69 -35.11 17.29
C LEU A 15 -30.73 -35.19 15.77
N GLY A 16 -31.39 -36.19 15.23
CA GLY A 16 -31.65 -36.37 13.82
C GLY A 16 -32.47 -35.23 13.24
N PHE A 17 -31.90 -34.47 12.34
CA PHE A 17 -32.64 -33.68 11.35
C PHE A 17 -32.74 -34.51 10.08
N GLY A 18 -33.97 -34.57 9.54
CA GLY A 18 -34.36 -35.44 8.45
C GLY A 18 -33.46 -35.37 7.23
N ASP A 19 -33.01 -36.51 6.90
CA ASP A 19 -31.89 -36.76 5.99
C ASP A 19 -32.38 -37.39 4.69
N ASN A 20 -32.01 -36.77 3.58
CA ASN A 20 -31.86 -37.47 2.31
C ASN A 20 -30.42 -38.02 2.21
N ARG A 21 -30.03 -38.88 3.17
CA ARG A 21 -28.79 -39.63 3.05
C ARG A 21 -29.01 -40.83 2.16
N ALA A 22 -28.34 -40.88 1.03
CA ALA A 22 -28.06 -42.12 0.32
C ALA A 22 -27.31 -43.04 1.31
N GLU A 23 -27.71 -44.30 1.42
CA GLU A 23 -27.14 -45.31 2.31
C GLU A 23 -25.60 -45.36 2.15
N SER A 24 -24.86 -45.07 3.23
CA SER A 24 -23.44 -45.30 3.32
C SER A 24 -23.21 -46.82 3.30
N GLY A 25 -22.87 -47.37 2.11
CA GLY A 25 -22.50 -48.78 1.98
C GLY A 25 -21.07 -48.97 2.44
N GLU A 26 -20.80 -49.78 3.46
CA GLU A 26 -19.47 -50.28 3.74
C GLU A 26 -19.10 -51.37 2.74
N ARG A 27 -17.89 -51.26 2.16
CA ARG A 27 -17.27 -52.35 1.41
C ARG A 27 -16.60 -53.32 2.39
N ASN A 28 -16.44 -54.57 1.97
CA ASN A 28 -15.68 -55.60 2.73
C ASN A 28 -14.19 -55.25 2.92
N ASP A 29 -13.71 -54.17 2.30
CA ASP A 29 -12.34 -53.66 2.40
C ASP A 29 -12.21 -52.52 3.44
N GLY A 30 -13.28 -52.17 4.17
CA GLY A 30 -13.25 -51.17 5.23
C GLY A 30 -13.40 -49.71 4.74
N LEU A 31 -13.60 -49.48 3.42
CA LEU A 31 -13.80 -48.14 2.87
C LEU A 31 -15.22 -47.63 3.11
N ILE A 32 -15.33 -46.31 3.31
CA ILE A 32 -16.60 -45.60 3.47
C ILE A 32 -16.95 -44.85 2.20
N HIS A 33 -18.21 -44.97 1.75
CA HIS A 33 -18.73 -44.22 0.61
C HIS A 33 -19.16 -42.82 1.05
N TYR A 34 -18.68 -41.81 0.34
CA TYR A 34 -19.16 -40.44 0.43
C TYR A 34 -19.81 -40.00 -0.87
N GLN A 35 -20.97 -39.35 -0.77
CA GLN A 35 -21.62 -38.69 -1.88
C GLN A 35 -22.13 -37.32 -1.44
N GLY A 36 -21.62 -36.25 -2.03
CA GLY A 36 -21.93 -34.87 -1.66
C GLY A 36 -21.08 -33.81 -2.37
N GLU A 37 -20.90 -32.67 -1.73
CA GLU A 37 -20.16 -31.52 -2.29
C GLU A 37 -18.70 -31.83 -2.66
N LEU A 38 -18.08 -32.80 -1.99
CA LEU A 38 -16.69 -33.20 -2.26
C LEU A 38 -16.56 -34.14 -3.46
N GLY A 39 -17.69 -34.67 -3.99
CA GLY A 39 -17.76 -35.64 -5.09
C GLY A 39 -18.49 -36.91 -4.69
N ASP A 40 -18.27 -38.00 -5.49
CA ASP A 40 -18.80 -39.34 -5.25
C ASP A 40 -17.61 -40.32 -5.23
N PHE A 41 -17.19 -40.72 -4.03
CA PHE A 41 -15.96 -41.50 -3.83
C PHE A 41 -16.00 -42.39 -2.61
N TRP A 42 -15.09 -43.39 -2.60
CA TRP A 42 -14.80 -44.22 -1.44
C TRP A 42 -13.51 -43.77 -0.78
N TYR A 43 -13.45 -43.66 0.53
CA TYR A 43 -12.24 -43.25 1.28
C TYR A 43 -11.95 -44.19 2.43
N ASP A 44 -10.67 -44.23 2.82
CA ASP A 44 -10.21 -44.98 3.98
C ASP A 44 -10.38 -44.11 5.25
N PRO A 45 -11.23 -44.53 6.22
CA PRO A 45 -11.43 -43.78 7.45
C PRO A 45 -10.19 -43.76 8.38
N MET A 46 -9.15 -44.54 8.05
CA MET A 46 -7.86 -44.47 8.74
C MET A 46 -6.94 -43.38 8.17
N GLU A 47 -7.21 -42.90 6.94
CA GLU A 47 -6.45 -41.86 6.27
C GLU A 47 -7.18 -40.52 6.26
N PHE A 48 -8.52 -40.55 6.20
CA PHE A 48 -9.33 -39.34 6.05
C PHE A 48 -10.54 -39.34 7.00
N GLU A 49 -10.92 -38.13 7.40
CA GLU A 49 -12.17 -37.83 8.09
C GLU A 49 -13.00 -36.84 7.24
N ILE A 50 -14.33 -37.03 7.24
CA ILE A 50 -15.24 -36.02 6.67
C ILE A 50 -15.76 -35.15 7.80
N GLU A 51 -15.32 -33.89 7.82
CA GLU A 51 -15.85 -32.88 8.72
C GLU A 51 -17.15 -32.30 8.16
N HIS A 52 -18.26 -32.54 8.81
CA HIS A 52 -19.57 -31.97 8.49
C HIS A 52 -19.76 -30.63 9.22
N THR A 53 -19.37 -29.53 8.57
CA THR A 53 -19.52 -28.17 9.08
C THR A 53 -20.56 -27.40 8.24
N LYS A 54 -20.29 -26.13 7.84
CA LYS A 54 -21.12 -25.39 6.87
C LYS A 54 -21.03 -25.94 5.45
N SER A 55 -19.90 -26.51 5.13
CA SER A 55 -19.64 -27.28 3.91
C SER A 55 -18.72 -28.45 4.30
N ASP A 56 -18.95 -29.62 3.72
CA ASP A 56 -18.15 -30.80 4.01
C ASP A 56 -16.68 -30.61 3.65
N LYS A 57 -15.76 -31.20 4.44
CA LYS A 57 -14.30 -31.18 4.18
C LYS A 57 -13.76 -32.57 4.33
N LEU A 58 -12.91 -33.00 3.37
CA LEU A 58 -12.10 -34.20 3.47
C LEU A 58 -10.76 -33.83 4.15
N HIS A 59 -10.56 -34.27 5.37
CA HIS A 59 -9.35 -33.96 6.14
C HIS A 59 -8.46 -35.18 6.31
N TYR A 60 -7.16 -35.04 6.02
CA TYR A 60 -6.17 -36.12 6.20
C TYR A 60 -5.81 -36.25 7.67
N THR A 61 -6.03 -37.44 8.21
CA THR A 61 -5.74 -37.80 9.61
C THR A 61 -4.74 -38.94 9.74
N GLY A 62 -4.30 -39.49 8.59
CA GLY A 62 -3.36 -40.62 8.56
C GLY A 62 -1.98 -40.29 9.13
N ASN A 63 -1.30 -41.30 9.64
CA ASN A 63 0.08 -41.23 10.16
C ASN A 63 1.09 -41.89 9.22
N GLY A 64 0.65 -42.24 8.00
CA GLY A 64 1.50 -42.87 6.99
C GLY A 64 2.47 -41.92 6.31
N ASN A 65 3.47 -42.48 5.59
CA ASN A 65 4.41 -41.69 4.79
C ASN A 65 3.90 -41.43 3.36
N SER A 66 2.68 -41.79 3.06
CA SER A 66 2.09 -41.59 1.72
C SER A 66 0.58 -41.60 1.78
N VAL A 67 -0.04 -40.93 0.80
CA VAL A 67 -1.48 -40.87 0.62
C VAL A 67 -1.81 -40.80 -0.87
N SER A 68 -2.95 -41.36 -1.27
CA SER A 68 -3.54 -41.20 -2.60
C SER A 68 -4.87 -40.47 -2.51
N LEU A 69 -5.17 -39.63 -3.51
CA LEU A 69 -6.48 -38.98 -3.57
C LEU A 69 -7.59 -39.97 -3.90
N PRO A 70 -8.68 -40.04 -3.15
CA PRO A 70 -9.84 -40.84 -3.49
C PRO A 70 -10.35 -40.53 -4.90
N LYS A 71 -10.53 -41.56 -5.73
CA LYS A 71 -11.00 -41.39 -7.10
C LYS A 71 -12.44 -40.87 -7.13
N GLY A 72 -12.67 -39.76 -7.82
CA GLY A 72 -13.96 -39.06 -7.85
C GLY A 72 -14.07 -37.88 -6.90
N CYS A 73 -13.03 -37.60 -6.10
CA CYS A 73 -12.95 -36.40 -5.29
C CYS A 73 -12.71 -35.19 -6.20
N ILE A 74 -13.61 -34.20 -6.12
CA ILE A 74 -13.53 -32.96 -6.93
C ILE A 74 -13.22 -31.73 -6.09
N ASN A 75 -13.10 -31.86 -4.78
CA ASN A 75 -12.84 -30.78 -3.84
C ASN A 75 -11.89 -31.26 -2.75
N THR A 76 -10.73 -30.64 -2.63
CA THR A 76 -9.68 -30.94 -1.66
C THR A 76 -9.48 -29.81 -0.65
N ARG A 77 -10.50 -28.99 -0.47
CA ARG A 77 -10.46 -27.86 0.45
C ARG A 77 -10.03 -28.31 1.85
N GLY A 78 -8.97 -27.65 2.38
CA GLY A 78 -8.46 -27.88 3.72
C GLY A 78 -7.89 -29.28 4.00
N MET A 79 -7.70 -30.13 2.97
CA MET A 79 -7.37 -31.55 3.15
C MET A 79 -6.14 -31.80 4.03
N PHE A 80 -5.09 -31.01 3.89
CA PHE A 80 -3.89 -31.09 4.73
C PHE A 80 -3.75 -29.87 5.66
N GLY A 81 -4.82 -29.10 5.83
CA GLY A 81 -4.82 -27.90 6.65
C GLY A 81 -4.38 -28.18 8.09
N GLY A 82 -3.35 -27.47 8.58
CA GLY A 82 -2.81 -27.66 9.92
C GLY A 82 -2.01 -28.95 10.16
N CYS A 83 -1.83 -29.81 9.15
CA CYS A 83 -1.10 -31.05 9.29
C CYS A 83 0.43 -30.83 9.43
N GLU A 84 1.08 -31.64 10.25
CA GLU A 84 2.53 -31.83 10.27
C GLU A 84 2.85 -33.13 9.51
N LEU A 85 3.20 -33.01 8.23
CA LEU A 85 3.48 -34.18 7.40
C LEU A 85 4.85 -34.79 7.77
N PRO A 86 4.94 -36.13 7.91
CA PRO A 86 6.17 -36.77 8.33
C PRO A 86 7.29 -36.69 7.28
N GLU A 87 8.54 -36.86 7.70
CA GLU A 87 9.67 -36.89 6.77
C GLU A 87 9.51 -38.03 5.74
N GLY A 88 9.75 -37.69 4.46
CA GLY A 88 9.59 -38.64 3.36
C GLY A 88 8.13 -38.82 2.91
N PHE A 89 7.19 -38.00 3.38
CA PHE A 89 5.81 -38.05 2.95
C PHE A 89 5.66 -37.80 1.43
N GLN A 90 4.82 -38.58 0.79
CA GLN A 90 4.62 -38.58 -0.66
C GLN A 90 3.13 -38.58 -1.02
N LEU A 91 2.76 -37.84 -2.04
CA LEU A 91 1.47 -37.89 -2.71
C LEU A 91 1.55 -38.97 -3.82
N ILE A 92 1.14 -40.21 -3.47
CA ILE A 92 1.24 -41.37 -4.39
C ILE A 92 -0.06 -41.42 -5.23
N ASP A 93 0.10 -41.45 -6.58
CA ASP A 93 -1.05 -41.46 -7.49
C ASP A 93 -2.11 -40.38 -7.19
N PHE A 94 -1.68 -39.28 -6.62
CA PHE A 94 -2.52 -38.19 -6.18
C PHE A 94 -2.99 -37.36 -7.39
N ASN A 95 -3.95 -37.91 -8.13
CA ASN A 95 -4.48 -37.31 -9.33
C ASN A 95 -5.55 -36.26 -9.00
N THR A 96 -5.24 -34.99 -9.25
CA THR A 96 -6.13 -33.86 -8.99
C THR A 96 -6.78 -33.27 -10.24
N SER A 97 -6.71 -33.96 -11.39
CA SER A 97 -7.23 -33.45 -12.66
C SER A 97 -8.74 -33.11 -12.65
N ASP A 98 -9.52 -33.72 -11.76
CA ASP A 98 -10.96 -33.45 -11.63
C ASP A 98 -11.27 -32.42 -10.53
N VAL A 99 -10.26 -31.95 -9.78
CA VAL A 99 -10.45 -31.04 -8.66
C VAL A 99 -10.70 -29.62 -9.14
N ILE A 100 -11.74 -28.99 -8.58
CA ILE A 100 -12.14 -27.60 -8.91
C ILE A 100 -11.87 -26.61 -7.76
N ASP A 101 -11.73 -27.10 -6.53
CA ASP A 101 -11.49 -26.28 -5.33
C ASP A 101 -10.35 -26.88 -4.49
N MET A 102 -9.27 -26.10 -4.35
CA MET A 102 -8.10 -26.42 -3.53
C MET A 102 -7.87 -25.38 -2.42
N SER A 103 -8.91 -24.62 -2.05
CA SER A 103 -8.79 -23.61 -1.00
C SER A 103 -8.31 -24.25 0.31
N ASP A 104 -7.47 -23.54 1.05
CA ASP A 104 -6.89 -23.99 2.33
C ASP A 104 -6.13 -25.34 2.29
N MET A 105 -5.93 -25.96 1.13
CA MET A 105 -5.47 -27.37 1.05
C MET A 105 -4.25 -27.67 1.88
N PHE A 106 -3.25 -26.78 1.90
CA PHE A 106 -2.03 -26.89 2.71
C PHE A 106 -1.90 -25.74 3.73
N SER A 107 -3.00 -25.02 4.02
CA SER A 107 -2.96 -23.90 4.97
C SER A 107 -2.43 -24.35 6.33
N HIS A 108 -1.46 -23.60 6.90
CA HIS A 108 -0.78 -23.92 8.16
C HIS A 108 -0.05 -25.29 8.17
N CYS A 109 0.20 -25.87 6.99
CA CYS A 109 0.84 -27.18 6.87
C CYS A 109 2.36 -27.07 7.06
N LYS A 110 2.93 -27.99 7.79
CA LYS A 110 4.38 -28.17 7.90
C LYS A 110 4.84 -29.22 6.90
N LEU A 111 5.35 -28.76 5.76
CA LEU A 111 5.84 -29.63 4.69
C LEU A 111 7.23 -30.16 5.03
N PRO A 112 7.49 -31.48 4.88
CA PRO A 112 8.80 -32.07 5.17
C PRO A 112 9.85 -31.67 4.13
N LYS A 113 11.12 -31.89 4.46
CA LYS A 113 12.21 -31.67 3.51
C LYS A 113 12.06 -32.61 2.31
N GLY A 114 12.17 -32.02 1.09
CA GLY A 114 12.02 -32.76 -0.16
C GLY A 114 10.59 -33.11 -0.55
N PHE A 115 9.59 -32.53 0.13
CA PHE A 115 8.20 -32.67 -0.29
C PHE A 115 8.01 -32.17 -1.73
N SER A 116 7.27 -32.96 -2.52
CA SER A 116 6.87 -32.64 -3.88
C SER A 116 5.37 -32.90 -4.06
N LEU A 117 4.72 -32.08 -4.86
CA LEU A 117 3.31 -32.29 -5.26
C LEU A 117 3.14 -33.53 -6.16
N GLY A 118 4.23 -33.99 -6.82
CA GLY A 118 4.23 -35.15 -7.69
C GLY A 118 3.68 -34.90 -9.09
N ASP A 119 3.91 -35.85 -10.00
CA ASP A 119 3.65 -35.67 -11.44
C ASP A 119 2.14 -35.73 -11.82
N LYS A 120 1.28 -36.18 -10.89
CA LYS A 120 -0.16 -36.27 -11.10
C LYS A 120 -0.95 -35.15 -10.43
N PHE A 121 -0.25 -34.24 -9.76
CA PHE A 121 -0.86 -33.07 -9.17
C PHE A 121 -1.14 -32.03 -10.27
N ASP A 122 -2.32 -32.12 -10.85
CA ASP A 122 -2.77 -31.33 -11.98
C ASP A 122 -3.81 -30.31 -11.49
N THR A 123 -3.57 -29.02 -11.72
CA THR A 123 -4.44 -27.95 -11.26
C THR A 123 -5.21 -27.25 -12.38
N SER A 124 -5.16 -27.83 -13.60
CA SER A 124 -5.73 -27.22 -14.81
C SER A 124 -7.25 -26.96 -14.76
N ASN A 125 -7.99 -27.66 -13.89
CA ASN A 125 -9.43 -27.46 -13.69
C ASN A 125 -9.78 -26.64 -12.43
N VAL A 126 -8.78 -26.25 -11.63
CA VAL A 126 -8.99 -25.55 -10.38
C VAL A 126 -9.42 -24.11 -10.63
N LYS A 127 -10.46 -23.66 -9.92
CA LYS A 127 -10.98 -22.29 -9.96
C LYS A 127 -10.67 -21.50 -8.70
N ASN A 128 -10.55 -22.18 -7.57
CA ASN A 128 -10.36 -21.57 -6.26
C ASN A 128 -9.09 -22.12 -5.59
N MET A 129 -8.15 -21.21 -5.31
CA MET A 129 -6.89 -21.48 -4.57
C MET A 129 -6.72 -20.58 -3.35
N ASN A 130 -7.83 -20.09 -2.77
CA ASN A 130 -7.79 -19.25 -1.59
C ASN A 130 -6.99 -19.91 -0.47
N TYR A 131 -6.05 -19.17 0.14
CA TYR A 131 -5.26 -19.65 1.27
C TYR A 131 -4.54 -20.98 1.05
N MET A 132 -4.41 -21.47 -0.19
CA MET A 132 -3.90 -22.83 -0.46
C MET A 132 -2.60 -23.16 0.29
N PHE A 133 -1.68 -22.20 0.41
CA PHE A 133 -0.42 -22.33 1.10
C PHE A 133 -0.22 -21.35 2.26
N GLU A 134 -1.31 -20.74 2.78
CA GLU A 134 -1.18 -19.80 3.89
C GLU A 134 -0.36 -20.40 5.04
N LYS A 135 0.63 -19.63 5.55
CA LYS A 135 1.53 -20.07 6.65
C LYS A 135 2.26 -21.39 6.42
N CYS A 136 2.40 -21.82 5.16
CA CYS A 136 3.22 -22.98 4.85
C CYS A 136 4.70 -22.71 5.09
N ASN A 137 5.38 -23.74 5.59
CA ASN A 137 6.82 -23.75 5.72
C ASN A 137 7.45 -24.59 4.60
N PHE A 138 7.91 -23.92 3.55
CA PHE A 138 8.53 -24.57 2.40
C PHE A 138 9.98 -24.94 2.65
N SER A 139 10.39 -26.13 2.18
CA SER A 139 11.80 -26.50 2.10
C SER A 139 12.51 -25.81 0.94
N SER A 140 13.85 -25.73 0.99
CA SER A 140 14.65 -25.09 -0.07
C SER A 140 14.56 -25.76 -1.44
N SER A 141 14.05 -26.99 -1.51
CA SER A 141 13.87 -27.76 -2.75
C SER A 141 12.42 -27.77 -3.25
N PHE A 142 11.50 -27.08 -2.58
CA PHE A 142 10.11 -27.09 -2.98
C PHE A 142 9.90 -26.35 -4.32
N SER A 143 9.11 -26.97 -5.19
CA SER A 143 8.66 -26.43 -6.48
C SER A 143 7.19 -26.77 -6.66
N LEU A 144 6.44 -25.90 -7.34
CA LEU A 144 5.04 -26.14 -7.69
C LEU A 144 4.90 -27.25 -8.75
N GLY A 145 5.95 -27.49 -9.57
CA GLY A 145 5.93 -28.50 -10.63
C GLY A 145 5.29 -28.01 -11.94
N ASP A 146 5.50 -28.80 -13.02
CA ASP A 146 5.14 -28.39 -14.39
C ASP A 146 3.63 -28.44 -14.69
N LYS A 147 2.85 -29.14 -13.86
CA LYS A 147 1.39 -29.26 -14.00
C LYS A 147 0.61 -28.31 -13.08
N PHE A 148 1.31 -27.43 -12.38
CA PHE A 148 0.68 -26.42 -11.57
C PHE A 148 0.18 -25.27 -12.47
N ASP A 149 -0.87 -25.56 -13.23
CA ASP A 149 -1.52 -24.65 -14.16
C ASP A 149 -2.62 -23.87 -13.45
N THR A 150 -2.49 -22.55 -13.44
CA THR A 150 -3.46 -21.66 -12.78
C THR A 150 -4.33 -20.87 -13.77
N SER A 151 -4.30 -21.26 -15.05
CA SER A 151 -5.00 -20.53 -16.12
C SER A 151 -6.54 -20.48 -15.97
N ASN A 152 -7.14 -21.38 -15.19
CA ASN A 152 -8.58 -21.39 -14.89
C ASN A 152 -8.91 -20.82 -13.48
N VAL A 153 -7.91 -20.42 -12.71
CA VAL A 153 -8.12 -19.88 -11.35
C VAL A 153 -8.67 -18.47 -11.43
N THR A 154 -9.74 -18.23 -10.69
CA THR A 154 -10.36 -16.88 -10.58
C THR A 154 -10.11 -16.21 -9.23
N ASP A 155 -9.74 -16.98 -8.21
CA ASP A 155 -9.58 -16.52 -6.83
C ASP A 155 -8.29 -17.08 -6.22
N MET A 156 -7.38 -16.15 -5.86
CA MET A 156 -6.09 -16.43 -5.21
C MET A 156 -5.94 -15.68 -3.89
N TYR A 157 -7.06 -15.37 -3.23
CA TYR A 157 -7.06 -14.67 -1.95
C TYR A 157 -6.12 -15.35 -0.94
N GLY A 158 -5.14 -14.62 -0.40
CA GLY A 158 -4.21 -15.10 0.62
C GLY A 158 -3.36 -16.34 0.27
N MET A 159 -3.22 -16.69 -1.02
CA MET A 159 -2.61 -17.97 -1.43
C MET A 159 -1.24 -18.24 -0.78
N PHE A 160 -0.38 -17.26 -0.67
CA PHE A 160 0.95 -17.34 -0.05
C PHE A 160 1.10 -16.45 1.19
N LYS A 161 -0.01 -16.08 1.82
CA LYS A 161 0.00 -15.24 3.02
C LYS A 161 0.81 -15.87 4.14
N ASP A 162 1.60 -15.05 4.86
CA ASP A 162 2.47 -15.49 5.97
C ASP A 162 3.53 -16.56 5.58
N CYS A 163 3.82 -16.72 4.29
CA CYS A 163 4.78 -17.72 3.80
C CYS A 163 6.22 -17.19 3.85
N LYS A 164 7.14 -18.11 4.09
CA LYS A 164 8.57 -17.90 3.84
C LYS A 164 8.98 -18.65 2.59
N LEU A 165 9.02 -17.97 1.45
CA LEU A 165 9.41 -18.56 0.18
C LEU A 165 10.94 -18.82 0.17
N PRO A 166 11.40 -20.03 -0.20
CA PRO A 166 12.82 -20.34 -0.19
C PRO A 166 13.59 -19.62 -1.29
N THR A 167 14.91 -19.53 -1.13
CA THR A 167 15.80 -18.96 -2.17
C THR A 167 15.68 -19.76 -3.45
N GLY A 168 15.49 -19.07 -4.58
CA GLY A 168 15.31 -19.71 -5.89
C GLY A 168 13.89 -20.25 -6.14
N PHE A 169 12.93 -20.01 -5.24
CA PHE A 169 11.55 -20.34 -5.52
C PHE A 169 11.03 -19.55 -6.73
N SER A 170 10.36 -20.24 -7.61
CA SER A 170 9.70 -19.69 -8.79
C SER A 170 8.24 -20.13 -8.82
N LEU A 171 7.35 -19.23 -9.25
CA LEU A 171 5.96 -19.60 -9.51
C LEU A 171 5.83 -20.55 -10.73
N GLY A 172 6.86 -20.61 -11.60
CA GLY A 172 6.87 -21.45 -12.77
C GLY A 172 6.18 -20.84 -13.99
N ASP A 173 6.37 -21.48 -15.17
CA ASP A 173 5.89 -20.95 -16.45
C ASP A 173 4.39 -21.17 -16.67
N GLN A 174 3.76 -22.04 -15.86
CA GLN A 174 2.32 -22.32 -15.94
C GLN A 174 1.51 -21.50 -14.92
N PHE A 175 2.17 -20.70 -14.09
CA PHE A 175 1.47 -19.80 -13.15
C PHE A 175 0.89 -18.61 -13.89
N ASP A 176 -0.28 -18.81 -14.44
CA ASP A 176 -1.03 -17.85 -15.25
C ASP A 176 -2.15 -17.21 -14.42
N THR A 177 -2.11 -15.90 -14.27
CA THR A 177 -3.09 -15.17 -13.47
C THR A 177 -4.06 -14.33 -14.29
N THR A 178 -4.10 -14.58 -15.62
CA THR A 178 -4.93 -13.81 -16.56
C THR A 178 -6.43 -13.80 -16.19
N ASN A 179 -6.94 -14.87 -15.57
CA ASN A 179 -8.35 -14.99 -15.18
C ASN A 179 -8.62 -14.66 -13.71
N VAL A 180 -7.58 -14.29 -12.92
CA VAL A 180 -7.75 -14.00 -11.50
C VAL A 180 -8.42 -12.64 -11.31
N GLU A 181 -9.49 -12.62 -10.51
CA GLU A 181 -10.23 -11.41 -10.16
C GLU A 181 -9.90 -10.91 -8.75
N ASP A 182 -9.50 -11.78 -7.83
CA ASP A 182 -9.17 -11.47 -6.44
C ASP A 182 -7.75 -11.92 -6.07
N MET A 183 -6.89 -10.95 -5.69
CA MET A 183 -5.53 -11.18 -5.17
C MET A 183 -5.34 -10.55 -3.78
N CYS A 184 -6.43 -10.28 -3.07
CA CYS A 184 -6.37 -9.71 -1.73
C CYS A 184 -5.53 -10.61 -0.81
N TYR A 185 -4.62 -10.04 -0.02
CA TYR A 185 -3.68 -10.75 0.87
C TYR A 185 -2.72 -11.75 0.20
N MET A 186 -2.64 -11.87 -1.14
CA MET A 186 -1.93 -12.98 -1.82
C MET A 186 -0.51 -13.23 -1.28
N PHE A 187 0.27 -12.19 -0.99
CA PHE A 187 1.62 -12.25 -0.42
C PHE A 187 1.74 -11.50 0.91
N ALA A 188 0.62 -11.22 1.60
CA ALA A 188 0.65 -10.49 2.87
C ALA A 188 1.54 -11.21 3.89
N SER A 189 2.38 -10.47 4.59
CA SER A 189 3.38 -10.97 5.55
C SER A 189 4.35 -12.02 4.97
N ALA A 190 4.41 -12.15 3.63
CA ALA A 190 5.31 -13.10 3.01
C ALA A 190 6.76 -12.59 3.01
N LYS A 191 7.70 -13.51 3.24
CA LYS A 191 9.11 -13.26 3.02
C LYS A 191 9.52 -13.76 1.64
N LEU A 192 9.62 -12.86 0.67
CA LEU A 192 10.11 -13.15 -0.67
C LEU A 192 11.64 -13.21 -0.63
N SER A 193 12.21 -14.35 -1.03
CA SER A 193 13.67 -14.56 -0.97
C SER A 193 14.37 -14.03 -2.22
N GLU A 194 15.71 -13.90 -2.15
CA GLU A 194 16.52 -13.47 -3.29
C GLU A 194 16.26 -14.33 -4.53
N GLY A 195 16.12 -13.63 -5.67
CA GLY A 195 15.81 -14.24 -6.97
C GLY A 195 14.31 -14.47 -7.22
N PHE A 196 13.44 -14.20 -6.25
CA PHE A 196 11.99 -14.28 -6.49
C PHE A 196 11.54 -13.25 -7.52
N ALA A 197 10.74 -13.70 -8.47
CA ALA A 197 10.06 -12.87 -9.45
C ALA A 197 8.64 -13.41 -9.69
N LEU A 198 7.72 -12.52 -10.03
CA LEU A 198 6.32 -12.89 -10.30
C LEU A 198 6.14 -13.73 -11.57
N GLY A 199 7.12 -13.72 -12.49
CA GLY A 199 7.08 -14.50 -13.73
C GLY A 199 6.36 -13.82 -14.90
N GLY A 200 6.57 -14.36 -16.10
CA GLY A 200 6.11 -13.75 -17.35
C GLY A 200 4.61 -13.87 -17.65
N LYS A 201 3.89 -14.76 -16.92
CA LYS A 201 2.44 -14.94 -17.03
C LYS A 201 1.67 -14.34 -15.84
N PHE A 202 2.36 -13.67 -14.91
CA PHE A 202 1.70 -12.97 -13.83
C PHE A 202 1.04 -11.69 -14.36
N ASP A 203 -0.18 -11.85 -14.85
CA ASP A 203 -1.00 -10.82 -15.49
C ASP A 203 -2.14 -10.42 -14.54
N THR A 204 -2.20 -9.14 -14.17
CA THR A 204 -3.19 -8.65 -13.22
C THR A 204 -4.29 -7.82 -13.87
N SER A 205 -4.39 -7.86 -15.20
CA SER A 205 -5.32 -7.01 -15.95
C SER A 205 -6.80 -7.26 -15.67
N ASN A 206 -7.17 -8.41 -15.09
CA ASN A 206 -8.54 -8.71 -14.68
C ASN A 206 -8.80 -8.57 -13.18
N VAL A 207 -7.76 -8.28 -12.40
CA VAL A 207 -7.88 -8.17 -10.93
C VAL A 207 -8.66 -6.93 -10.53
N LYS A 208 -9.62 -7.09 -9.64
CA LYS A 208 -10.50 -6.04 -9.09
C LYS A 208 -10.09 -5.64 -7.67
N ASP A 209 -9.60 -6.60 -6.88
CA ASP A 209 -9.19 -6.40 -5.48
C ASP A 209 -7.73 -6.79 -5.27
N MET A 210 -6.92 -5.83 -4.80
CA MET A 210 -5.52 -5.99 -4.41
C MET A 210 -5.27 -5.51 -2.97
N ALA A 211 -6.33 -5.39 -2.16
CA ALA A 211 -6.17 -4.96 -0.77
C ALA A 211 -5.21 -5.91 -0.03
N TYR A 212 -4.29 -5.34 0.75
CA TYR A 212 -3.29 -6.10 1.52
C TYR A 212 -2.35 -7.00 0.70
N MET A 213 -2.35 -6.96 -0.64
CA MET A 213 -1.62 -7.94 -1.47
C MET A 213 -0.17 -8.14 -1.05
N PHE A 214 0.55 -7.10 -0.69
CA PHE A 214 1.92 -7.13 -0.21
C PHE A 214 2.10 -6.55 1.21
N SER A 215 1.01 -6.38 1.99
CA SER A 215 1.11 -5.86 3.36
C SER A 215 2.12 -6.66 4.18
N GLU A 216 2.99 -5.97 4.93
CA GLU A 216 4.06 -6.56 5.75
C GLU A 216 5.06 -7.44 4.97
N CYS A 217 5.05 -7.37 3.63
CA CYS A 217 5.90 -8.20 2.79
C CYS A 217 7.37 -7.76 2.86
N THR A 218 8.27 -8.74 2.85
CA THR A 218 9.71 -8.51 2.72
C THR A 218 10.15 -8.79 1.30
N PHE A 219 10.57 -7.75 0.58
CA PHE A 219 11.04 -7.84 -0.81
C PHE A 219 12.54 -8.12 -0.91
N PRO A 220 12.98 -8.92 -1.91
CA PRO A 220 14.39 -9.03 -2.26
C PRO A 220 14.92 -7.73 -2.90
N GLU A 221 16.24 -7.53 -2.92
CA GLU A 221 16.86 -6.28 -3.37
C GLU A 221 16.49 -5.85 -4.80
N LYS A 222 16.24 -6.79 -5.70
CA LYS A 222 15.93 -6.52 -7.12
C LYS A 222 14.49 -6.83 -7.50
N PHE A 223 13.58 -6.83 -6.52
CA PHE A 223 12.18 -7.11 -6.79
C PHE A 223 11.57 -6.08 -7.74
N SER A 224 10.78 -6.57 -8.69
CA SER A 224 9.98 -5.80 -9.63
C SER A 224 8.60 -6.41 -9.77
N LEU A 225 7.58 -5.59 -9.93
CA LEU A 225 6.21 -6.03 -10.23
C LEU A 225 6.08 -6.62 -11.64
N GLY A 226 7.02 -6.32 -12.56
CA GLY A 226 7.00 -6.82 -13.93
C GLY A 226 6.09 -6.04 -14.89
N ASP A 227 6.23 -6.34 -16.19
CA ASP A 227 5.58 -5.56 -17.25
C ASP A 227 4.08 -5.85 -17.44
N LYS A 228 3.60 -6.96 -16.85
CA LYS A 228 2.18 -7.36 -16.90
C LYS A 228 1.40 -7.01 -15.64
N PHE A 229 2.03 -6.38 -14.67
CA PHE A 229 1.35 -5.90 -13.48
C PHE A 229 0.50 -4.67 -13.83
N ASP A 230 -0.71 -4.93 -14.28
CA ASP A 230 -1.69 -3.96 -14.77
C ASP A 230 -2.81 -3.78 -13.73
N THR A 231 -2.96 -2.58 -13.21
CA THR A 231 -3.94 -2.30 -12.16
C THR A 231 -5.13 -1.48 -12.66
N SER A 232 -5.30 -1.38 -13.98
CA SER A 232 -6.34 -0.53 -14.58
C SER A 232 -7.78 -0.93 -14.24
N ASN A 233 -8.02 -2.17 -13.81
CA ASN A 233 -9.33 -2.66 -13.36
C ASN A 233 -9.49 -2.73 -11.84
N VAL A 234 -8.43 -2.41 -11.08
CA VAL A 234 -8.45 -2.49 -9.62
C VAL A 234 -9.27 -1.35 -9.02
N THR A 235 -10.17 -1.68 -8.10
CA THR A 235 -11.01 -0.72 -7.37
C THR A 235 -10.60 -0.54 -5.91
N ASP A 236 -9.95 -1.54 -5.31
CA ASP A 236 -9.47 -1.48 -3.92
C ASP A 236 -7.97 -1.80 -3.83
N MET A 237 -7.19 -0.86 -3.27
CA MET A 237 -5.77 -0.98 -2.98
C MET A 237 -5.46 -0.68 -1.50
N ALA A 238 -6.46 -0.78 -0.63
CA ALA A 238 -6.26 -0.52 0.79
C ALA A 238 -5.16 -1.44 1.37
N TYR A 239 -4.25 -0.86 2.15
CA TYR A 239 -3.14 -1.58 2.82
C TYR A 239 -2.16 -2.30 1.88
N MET A 240 -2.20 -2.10 0.55
CA MET A 240 -1.47 -2.91 -0.43
C MET A 240 0.03 -3.03 -0.13
N PHE A 241 0.69 -1.98 0.32
CA PHE A 241 2.10 -1.94 0.69
C PHE A 241 2.34 -1.55 2.16
N GLU A 242 1.35 -1.76 3.03
CA GLU A 242 1.47 -1.46 4.46
C GLU A 242 2.72 -2.13 5.05
N LYS A 243 3.48 -1.39 5.88
CA LYS A 243 4.70 -1.85 6.58
C LYS A 243 5.79 -2.43 5.67
N CYS A 244 5.78 -2.09 4.38
CA CYS A 244 6.79 -2.53 3.44
C CYS A 244 8.07 -1.69 3.52
N LYS A 245 9.21 -2.34 3.36
CA LYS A 245 10.48 -1.70 3.05
C LYS A 245 10.76 -1.84 1.55
N MET A 246 10.61 -0.75 0.81
CA MET A 246 10.85 -0.74 -0.62
C MET A 246 12.34 -0.96 -0.93
N PRO A 247 12.71 -1.93 -1.80
CA PRO A 247 14.10 -2.13 -2.19
C PRO A 247 14.63 -0.97 -3.03
N ALA A 248 15.94 -0.83 -3.13
CA ALA A 248 16.57 0.22 -3.93
C ALA A 248 16.14 0.12 -5.41
N GLY A 249 15.66 1.24 -5.96
CA GLY A 249 15.19 1.30 -7.35
C GLY A 249 13.82 0.66 -7.59
N PHE A 250 13.07 0.32 -6.54
CA PHE A 250 11.70 -0.16 -6.69
C PHE A 250 10.84 0.87 -7.43
N SER A 251 10.04 0.38 -8.36
CA SER A 251 9.09 1.17 -9.15
C SER A 251 7.76 0.42 -9.23
N LEU A 252 6.66 1.16 -9.18
CA LEU A 252 5.32 0.61 -9.39
C LEU A 252 5.09 0.14 -10.84
N GLY A 253 5.94 0.59 -11.78
CA GLY A 253 5.85 0.17 -13.17
C GLY A 253 4.91 1.03 -14.03
N LYS A 254 4.99 0.87 -15.37
CA LYS A 254 4.27 1.72 -16.33
C LYS A 254 2.77 1.42 -16.44
N LYS A 255 2.35 0.24 -15.98
CA LYS A 255 0.95 -0.19 -16.01
C LYS A 255 0.25 -0.05 -14.66
N PHE A 256 0.92 0.48 -13.65
CA PHE A 256 0.31 0.76 -12.36
C PHE A 256 -0.63 1.96 -12.50
N ASP A 257 -1.85 1.68 -12.89
CA ASP A 257 -2.92 2.63 -13.20
C ASP A 257 -3.96 2.61 -12.08
N THR A 258 -4.16 3.74 -11.42
CA THR A 258 -5.07 3.84 -10.27
C THR A 258 -6.35 4.61 -10.61
N SER A 259 -6.66 4.75 -11.90
CA SER A 259 -7.80 5.56 -12.37
C SER A 259 -9.17 5.03 -11.91
N ASN A 260 -9.29 3.74 -11.58
CA ASN A 260 -10.52 3.14 -11.08
C ASN A 260 -10.53 2.90 -9.56
N VAL A 261 -9.43 3.24 -8.87
CA VAL A 261 -9.32 3.01 -7.43
C VAL A 261 -10.18 3.99 -6.64
N VAL A 262 -10.95 3.46 -5.71
CA VAL A 262 -11.86 4.21 -4.82
C VAL A 262 -11.29 4.30 -3.40
N SER A 263 -10.62 3.23 -2.92
CA SER A 263 -9.99 3.20 -1.60
C SER A 263 -8.47 3.05 -1.71
N MET A 264 -7.75 3.95 -1.04
CA MET A 264 -6.30 3.90 -0.81
C MET A 264 -5.96 3.99 0.68
N GLU A 265 -6.93 3.61 1.55
CA GLU A 265 -6.71 3.59 2.99
C GLU A 265 -5.43 2.83 3.32
N SER A 266 -4.56 3.43 4.13
CA SER A 266 -3.33 2.78 4.62
C SER A 266 -2.39 2.21 3.53
N MET A 267 -2.53 2.57 2.25
CA MET A 267 -1.79 1.93 1.15
C MET A 267 -0.28 1.89 1.35
N PHE A 268 0.32 2.93 1.91
CA PHE A 268 1.75 3.04 2.24
C PHE A 268 2.01 3.25 3.74
N ARG A 269 1.06 2.84 4.60
CA ARG A 269 1.19 2.95 6.05
C ARG A 269 2.46 2.26 6.55
N ASP A 270 3.22 2.94 7.42
CA ASP A 270 4.47 2.45 8.02
C ASP A 270 5.51 1.95 6.98
N CYS A 271 5.47 2.55 5.79
CA CYS A 271 6.30 2.17 4.66
C CYS A 271 7.63 2.92 4.68
N LYS A 272 8.72 2.24 4.36
CA LYS A 272 10.00 2.89 4.11
C LYS A 272 10.26 2.95 2.60
N MET A 273 10.08 4.14 2.02
CA MET A 273 10.31 4.36 0.60
C MET A 273 11.80 4.30 0.25
N SER A 274 12.11 3.72 -0.90
CA SER A 274 13.48 3.72 -1.42
C SER A 274 13.87 5.08 -1.98
N VAL A 275 15.18 5.32 -2.09
CA VAL A 275 15.70 6.54 -2.74
C VAL A 275 15.18 6.63 -4.18
N ARG A 276 14.67 7.81 -4.57
CA ARG A 276 14.05 8.08 -5.87
C ARG A 276 12.76 7.30 -6.15
N PHE A 277 12.07 6.81 -5.11
CA PHE A 277 10.74 6.24 -5.30
C PHE A 277 9.81 7.29 -5.90
N SER A 278 9.01 6.88 -6.88
CA SER A 278 8.00 7.70 -7.54
C SER A 278 6.72 6.90 -7.67
N LEU A 279 5.57 7.58 -7.51
CA LEU A 279 4.25 6.99 -7.75
C LEU A 279 4.00 6.66 -9.23
N GLY A 280 4.75 7.30 -10.16
CA GLY A 280 4.63 7.07 -11.59
C GLY A 280 3.53 7.88 -12.27
N ASP A 281 3.56 7.90 -13.61
CA ASP A 281 2.74 8.81 -14.44
C ASP A 281 1.25 8.45 -14.50
N LYS A 282 0.89 7.22 -14.12
CA LYS A 282 -0.49 6.74 -14.12
C LYS A 282 -1.12 6.70 -12.73
N PHE A 283 -0.37 7.06 -11.70
CA PHE A 283 -0.90 7.15 -10.34
C PHE A 283 -1.80 8.38 -10.24
N THR A 284 -3.10 8.18 -10.37
CA THR A 284 -4.13 9.21 -10.21
C THR A 284 -5.02 8.89 -9.02
N THR A 285 -5.49 9.91 -8.36
CA THR A 285 -6.34 9.75 -7.17
C THR A 285 -7.71 10.42 -7.33
N SER A 286 -8.06 10.78 -8.57
CA SER A 286 -9.27 11.53 -8.87
C SER A 286 -10.59 10.83 -8.49
N ASN A 287 -10.59 9.49 -8.34
CA ASN A 287 -11.75 8.71 -7.92
C ASN A 287 -11.69 8.26 -6.45
N VAL A 288 -10.56 8.55 -5.77
CA VAL A 288 -10.37 8.14 -4.38
C VAL A 288 -11.21 9.00 -3.44
N THR A 289 -11.94 8.35 -2.55
CA THR A 289 -12.77 9.00 -1.52
C THR A 289 -12.20 8.86 -0.11
N ASP A 290 -11.39 7.82 0.13
CA ASP A 290 -10.74 7.56 1.42
C ASP A 290 -9.22 7.46 1.27
N MET A 291 -8.50 8.39 1.91
CA MET A 291 -7.03 8.41 2.05
C MET A 291 -6.59 8.34 3.52
N SER A 292 -7.46 7.85 4.41
CA SER A 292 -7.11 7.71 5.82
C SER A 292 -5.87 6.85 5.99
N TRP A 293 -4.93 7.27 6.86
CA TRP A 293 -3.71 6.53 7.19
C TRP A 293 -2.74 6.30 6.02
N MET A 294 -3.00 6.80 4.80
CA MET A 294 -2.28 6.42 3.57
C MET A 294 -0.75 6.46 3.70
N PHE A 295 -0.21 7.46 4.39
CA PHE A 295 1.23 7.63 4.66
C PHE A 295 1.57 7.66 6.16
N TYR A 296 0.70 7.12 7.03
CA TYR A 296 0.95 7.06 8.47
C TYR A 296 2.28 6.39 8.76
N LYS A 297 3.13 7.03 9.59
CA LYS A 297 4.49 6.56 9.90
C LYS A 297 5.37 6.28 8.69
N CYS A 298 5.00 6.79 7.52
CA CYS A 298 5.78 6.57 6.31
C CYS A 298 7.09 7.37 6.36
N LYS A 299 8.18 6.71 5.96
CA LYS A 299 9.45 7.38 5.72
C LYS A 299 9.60 7.67 4.24
N MET A 300 9.29 8.90 3.84
CA MET A 300 9.43 9.36 2.47
C MET A 300 10.91 9.59 2.12
N SER A 301 11.29 9.24 0.89
CA SER A 301 12.68 9.45 0.43
C SER A 301 12.93 10.87 -0.03
N GLU A 302 14.20 11.29 -0.04
CA GLU A 302 14.61 12.56 -0.64
C GLU A 302 14.12 12.65 -2.10
N GLY A 303 13.57 13.82 -2.47
CA GLY A 303 13.01 14.08 -3.78
C GLY A 303 11.64 13.46 -4.04
N PHE A 304 11.00 12.84 -3.04
CA PHE A 304 9.64 12.35 -3.19
C PHE A 304 8.66 13.49 -3.46
N SER A 305 7.77 13.29 -4.42
CA SER A 305 6.63 14.16 -4.72
C SER A 305 5.44 13.32 -5.16
N PHE A 306 4.23 13.86 -4.98
CA PHE A 306 2.99 13.17 -5.38
C PHE A 306 2.80 13.07 -6.90
N GLY A 307 3.44 13.92 -7.69
CA GLY A 307 3.23 14.00 -9.13
C GLY A 307 1.96 14.80 -9.50
N GLU A 308 1.84 15.09 -10.80
CA GLU A 308 0.81 16.00 -11.33
C GLU A 308 -0.62 15.43 -11.31
N LYS A 309 -0.77 14.11 -11.16
CA LYS A 309 -2.07 13.43 -11.15
C LYS A 309 -2.61 13.09 -9.77
N PHE A 310 -1.88 13.43 -8.72
CA PHE A 310 -2.35 13.26 -7.35
C PHE A 310 -3.39 14.33 -7.04
N ASP A 311 -4.65 14.02 -7.25
CA ASP A 311 -5.82 14.90 -7.16
C ASP A 311 -6.72 14.44 -6.01
N THR A 312 -6.87 15.26 -4.98
CA THR A 312 -7.65 14.92 -3.79
C THR A 312 -9.04 15.59 -3.77
N SER A 313 -9.48 16.16 -4.89
CA SER A 313 -10.74 16.92 -4.98
C SER A 313 -12.01 16.11 -4.71
N ASN A 314 -11.94 14.78 -4.69
CA ASN A 314 -13.04 13.88 -4.35
C ASN A 314 -12.90 13.20 -2.98
N VAL A 315 -11.80 13.43 -2.29
CA VAL A 315 -11.54 12.81 -0.98
C VAL A 315 -12.44 13.42 0.09
N THR A 316 -13.05 12.57 0.89
CA THR A 316 -13.93 12.95 2.01
C THR A 316 -13.28 12.73 3.38
N THR A 317 -12.31 11.82 3.48
CA THR A 317 -11.57 11.58 4.73
C THR A 317 -10.07 11.47 4.51
N MET A 318 -9.30 12.22 5.31
CA MET A 318 -7.84 12.26 5.36
C MET A 318 -7.32 12.07 6.79
N SER A 319 -8.15 11.48 7.67
CA SER A 319 -7.74 11.27 9.06
C SER A 319 -6.45 10.45 9.14
N TRP A 320 -5.46 10.91 9.94
CA TRP A 320 -4.21 10.22 10.17
C TRP A 320 -3.28 10.10 8.93
N MET A 321 -3.63 10.73 7.81
CA MET A 321 -2.96 10.52 6.51
C MET A 321 -1.44 10.62 6.57
N PHE A 322 -0.89 11.61 7.29
CA PHE A 322 0.54 11.85 7.44
C PHE A 322 1.04 11.70 8.88
N ARG A 323 0.21 11.20 9.80
CA ARG A 323 0.63 11.13 11.20
C ARG A 323 1.96 10.40 11.37
N ASP A 324 2.85 10.97 12.19
CA ASP A 324 4.20 10.46 12.46
C ASP A 324 5.04 10.24 11.18
N CYS A 325 4.72 10.94 10.06
CA CYS A 325 5.42 10.80 8.78
C CYS A 325 6.76 11.55 8.81
N GLU A 326 7.81 10.93 8.27
CA GLU A 326 9.09 11.57 7.99
C GLU A 326 9.08 12.16 6.58
N MET A 327 8.90 13.48 6.44
CA MET A 327 8.87 14.18 5.16
C MET A 327 10.26 14.68 4.77
N PRO A 328 10.66 14.55 3.48
CA PRO A 328 11.96 15.04 3.01
C PRO A 328 12.01 16.56 2.93
N SER A 329 13.22 17.10 2.86
CA SER A 329 13.43 18.53 2.59
C SER A 329 12.77 18.94 1.27
N GLY A 330 12.09 20.11 1.26
CA GLY A 330 11.41 20.62 0.08
C GLY A 330 10.11 19.88 -0.30
N PHE A 331 9.58 19.00 0.56
CA PHE A 331 8.30 18.36 0.32
C PHE A 331 7.16 19.39 0.26
N ILE A 332 6.29 19.25 -0.73
CA ILE A 332 5.09 20.09 -0.92
C ILE A 332 3.88 19.19 -1.20
N LEU A 333 2.69 19.65 -0.80
CA LEU A 333 1.43 18.93 -1.06
C LEU A 333 1.02 18.94 -2.55
N GLY A 334 1.47 19.95 -3.31
CA GLY A 334 1.17 20.10 -4.74
C GLY A 334 -0.14 20.83 -5.03
N ASP A 335 -0.28 21.31 -6.27
CA ASP A 335 -1.37 22.22 -6.71
C ASP A 335 -2.75 21.55 -6.77
N LYS A 336 -2.81 20.22 -6.79
CA LYS A 336 -4.06 19.44 -6.83
C LYS A 336 -4.44 18.85 -5.47
N PHE A 337 -3.69 19.18 -4.42
CA PHE A 337 -4.07 18.80 -3.07
C PHE A 337 -5.21 19.69 -2.59
N ASP A 338 -6.43 19.25 -2.88
CA ASP A 338 -7.69 19.97 -2.65
C ASP A 338 -8.46 19.28 -1.52
N THR A 339 -8.75 20.02 -0.45
CA THR A 339 -9.49 19.50 0.71
C THR A 339 -10.93 20.02 0.78
N GLY A 340 -11.42 20.66 -0.28
CA GLY A 340 -12.75 21.30 -0.31
C GLY A 340 -13.95 20.36 -0.12
N LYS A 341 -13.75 19.04 -0.19
CA LYS A 341 -14.78 18.02 0.13
C LYS A 341 -14.47 17.23 1.40
N VAL A 342 -13.32 17.44 2.02
CA VAL A 342 -12.89 16.68 3.18
C VAL A 342 -13.72 17.05 4.41
N GLU A 343 -14.27 16.05 5.07
CA GLU A 343 -15.07 16.18 6.28
C GLU A 343 -14.29 15.80 7.54
N LEU A 344 -13.29 14.90 7.41
CA LEU A 344 -12.52 14.37 8.53
C LEU A 344 -11.01 14.55 8.30
N THR A 345 -10.35 15.27 9.20
CA THR A 345 -8.89 15.53 9.19
C THR A 345 -8.22 15.25 10.54
N SER A 346 -8.90 14.47 11.40
CA SER A 346 -8.36 14.18 12.73
C SER A 346 -6.94 13.61 12.64
N CYS A 347 -6.03 14.17 13.44
CA CYS A 347 -4.63 13.76 13.54
C CYS A 347 -3.84 13.72 12.20
N MET A 348 -4.28 14.47 11.18
CA MET A 348 -3.73 14.37 9.80
C MET A 348 -2.21 14.57 9.75
N PHE A 349 -1.66 15.51 10.50
CA PHE A 349 -0.23 15.80 10.61
C PHE A 349 0.33 15.55 12.00
N GLU A 350 -0.40 14.88 12.91
CA GLU A 350 0.07 14.63 14.28
C GLU A 350 1.47 14.00 14.28
N GLY A 351 2.36 14.51 15.15
CA GLY A 351 3.71 13.98 15.30
C GLY A 351 4.67 14.25 14.15
N CYS A 352 4.25 15.01 13.11
CA CYS A 352 5.12 15.33 11.98
C CYS A 352 6.15 16.39 12.33
N LYS A 353 7.37 16.23 11.78
CA LYS A 353 8.31 17.31 11.58
C LYS A 353 8.17 17.85 10.18
N LEU A 354 7.50 19.00 10.01
CA LEU A 354 7.29 19.59 8.70
C LEU A 354 8.58 20.29 8.22
N PRO A 355 9.00 20.08 6.94
CA PRO A 355 10.24 20.65 6.43
C PRO A 355 10.16 22.18 6.28
N ASP A 356 11.32 22.83 6.22
CA ASP A 356 11.39 24.25 5.93
C ASP A 356 10.74 24.56 4.58
N GLY A 357 9.97 25.67 4.55
CA GLY A 357 9.21 26.06 3.36
C GLY A 357 7.91 25.29 3.13
N PHE A 358 7.51 24.37 4.02
CA PHE A 358 6.24 23.67 3.89
C PHE A 358 5.05 24.65 3.99
N ILE A 359 4.13 24.53 3.05
CA ILE A 359 2.89 25.31 3.00
C ILE A 359 1.70 24.35 2.77
N LEU A 360 0.55 24.71 3.32
CA LEU A 360 -0.70 23.95 3.12
C LEU A 360 -1.27 24.10 1.68
N GLY A 361 -0.90 25.18 0.98
CA GLY A 361 -1.40 25.46 -0.38
C GLY A 361 -2.76 26.17 -0.40
N ASP A 362 -3.10 26.76 -1.56
CA ASP A 362 -4.30 27.61 -1.72
C ASP A 362 -5.61 26.82 -1.80
N LYS A 363 -5.52 25.50 -2.03
CA LYS A 363 -6.68 24.60 -2.06
C LYS A 363 -6.91 23.86 -0.75
N PHE A 364 -6.10 24.13 0.27
CA PHE A 364 -6.32 23.58 1.60
C PHE A 364 -7.49 24.30 2.27
N ASP A 365 -8.69 23.77 2.03
CA ASP A 365 -9.97 24.33 2.44
C ASP A 365 -10.60 23.45 3.53
N THR A 366 -10.81 24.02 4.71
CA THR A 366 -11.39 23.28 5.85
C THR A 366 -12.84 23.65 6.13
N SER A 367 -13.51 24.34 5.18
CA SER A 367 -14.89 24.83 5.36
C SER A 367 -15.93 23.73 5.59
N LYS A 368 -15.65 22.50 5.14
CA LYS A 368 -16.52 21.33 5.35
C LYS A 368 -16.05 20.39 6.45
N VAL A 369 -14.86 20.64 7.01
CA VAL A 369 -14.30 19.77 8.04
C VAL A 369 -15.14 19.85 9.31
N THR A 370 -15.53 18.69 9.83
CA THR A 370 -16.30 18.54 11.07
C THR A 370 -15.45 18.07 12.23
N ASP A 371 -14.42 17.23 11.96
CA ASP A 371 -13.45 16.77 12.96
C ASP A 371 -12.01 17.14 12.55
N MET A 372 -11.38 17.97 13.39
CA MET A 372 -10.02 18.48 13.24
C MET A 372 -9.15 18.15 14.46
N SER A 373 -9.62 17.22 15.31
CA SER A 373 -8.96 16.85 16.56
C SER A 373 -7.52 16.43 16.32
N GLY A 374 -6.60 16.99 17.09
CA GLY A 374 -5.19 16.63 17.07
C GLY A 374 -4.46 16.87 15.75
N MET A 375 -5.03 17.62 14.79
CA MET A 375 -4.52 17.74 13.42
C MET A 375 -3.02 18.08 13.34
N PHE A 376 -2.52 18.94 14.22
CA PHE A 376 -1.11 19.32 14.36
C PHE A 376 -0.55 18.98 15.75
N ARG A 377 -1.17 18.05 16.48
CA ARG A 377 -0.69 17.65 17.80
C ARG A 377 0.74 17.13 17.71
N SER A 378 1.60 17.54 18.63
CA SER A 378 3.02 17.15 18.67
C SER A 378 3.80 17.43 17.38
N CYS A 379 3.33 18.36 16.52
CA CYS A 379 4.07 18.77 15.33
C CYS A 379 5.24 19.69 15.65
N GLU A 380 6.32 19.57 14.86
CA GLU A 380 7.34 20.57 14.72
C GLU A 380 7.08 21.35 13.41
N LEU A 381 6.53 22.57 13.53
CA LEU A 381 6.23 23.46 12.42
C LEU A 381 7.46 24.30 12.07
N PRO A 382 7.79 24.52 10.77
CA PRO A 382 8.88 25.42 10.39
C PRO A 382 8.58 26.87 10.77
N GLY A 383 9.61 27.69 11.03
CA GLY A 383 9.44 29.07 11.50
C GLY A 383 8.62 29.98 10.60
N GLY A 384 8.57 29.66 9.29
CA GLY A 384 7.74 30.35 8.29
C GLY A 384 6.35 29.73 8.08
N PHE A 385 5.94 28.76 8.88
CA PHE A 385 4.63 28.11 8.72
C PHE A 385 3.48 29.08 8.99
N SER A 386 2.47 29.02 8.15
CA SER A 386 1.24 29.79 8.31
C SER A 386 0.01 29.00 7.85
N LEU A 387 -1.13 29.30 8.44
CA LEU A 387 -2.41 28.76 7.97
C LEU A 387 -2.89 29.57 6.76
N GLY A 388 -3.49 28.89 5.80
CA GLY A 388 -4.10 29.51 4.61
C GLY A 388 -5.39 30.26 4.93
N ASP A 389 -5.86 31.11 3.99
CA ASP A 389 -7.10 31.89 4.15
C ASP A 389 -8.34 31.01 4.23
N LYS A 390 -8.28 29.81 3.66
CA LYS A 390 -9.35 28.80 3.69
C LYS A 390 -9.27 27.85 4.87
N PHE A 391 -8.36 28.07 5.82
CA PHE A 391 -8.36 27.35 7.08
C PHE A 391 -9.49 27.88 7.98
N ILE A 392 -10.66 27.30 7.86
CA ILE A 392 -11.93 27.75 8.48
C ILE A 392 -12.34 26.73 9.55
N ILE A 393 -12.79 27.20 10.71
CA ILE A 393 -13.22 26.34 11.82
C ILE A 393 -14.72 26.45 12.13
N SER A 394 -15.48 27.19 11.33
CA SER A 394 -16.91 27.45 11.60
C SER A 394 -17.79 26.22 11.53
N SER A 395 -17.40 25.20 10.74
CA SER A 395 -18.12 23.92 10.60
C SER A 395 -17.59 22.83 11.54
N VAL A 396 -16.48 23.10 12.23
CA VAL A 396 -15.80 22.10 13.07
C VAL A 396 -16.59 21.88 14.36
N THR A 397 -17.00 20.64 14.59
CA THR A 397 -17.66 20.22 15.84
C THR A 397 -16.70 19.65 16.86
N THR A 398 -15.55 19.11 16.40
CA THR A 398 -14.52 18.51 17.22
C THR A 398 -13.14 19.07 16.87
N ILE A 399 -12.54 19.83 17.82
CA ILE A 399 -11.29 20.58 17.58
C ILE A 399 -10.26 20.40 18.71
N PHE A 400 -10.51 19.53 19.67
CA PHE A 400 -9.63 19.42 20.83
C PHE A 400 -8.21 18.95 20.44
N ASP A 401 -7.23 19.45 21.20
CA ASP A 401 -5.81 19.09 21.06
C ASP A 401 -5.17 19.43 19.71
N ILE A 402 -5.79 20.26 18.84
CA ILE A 402 -5.31 20.52 17.46
C ILE A 402 -3.83 20.95 17.42
N PHE A 403 -3.36 21.77 18.37
CA PHE A 403 -1.97 22.22 18.51
C PHE A 403 -1.33 21.80 19.84
N LYS A 404 -1.84 20.78 20.51
CA LYS A 404 -1.27 20.33 21.77
C LYS A 404 0.13 19.80 21.56
N MET A 405 1.09 20.24 22.39
CA MET A 405 2.53 19.91 22.24
C MET A 405 3.14 20.29 20.88
N CYS A 406 2.46 21.13 20.10
CA CYS A 406 2.98 21.63 18.82
C CYS A 406 3.96 22.77 19.09
N VAL A 407 5.08 22.79 18.35
CA VAL A 407 6.09 23.85 18.43
C VAL A 407 6.26 24.54 17.07
N LEU A 408 6.58 25.84 17.09
CA LEU A 408 6.95 26.60 15.90
C LEU A 408 8.43 26.93 15.99
N THR A 409 9.22 26.41 15.07
CA THR A 409 10.69 26.51 15.10
C THR A 409 11.14 27.97 15.13
N GLY A 410 11.98 28.30 16.11
CA GLY A 410 12.50 29.66 16.29
C GLY A 410 11.50 30.67 16.90
N ASP A 411 10.31 30.23 17.33
CA ASP A 411 9.26 31.11 17.84
C ASP A 411 8.69 30.62 19.18
N SER A 412 9.25 31.12 20.27
CA SER A 412 8.79 30.77 21.61
C SER A 412 7.43 31.38 21.98
N THR A 413 6.98 32.43 21.29
CA THR A 413 5.68 33.08 21.55
C THR A 413 4.53 32.14 21.25
N PHE A 414 4.61 31.39 20.18
CA PHE A 414 3.58 30.40 19.79
C PHE A 414 3.35 29.35 20.89
N ALA A 415 4.44 28.89 21.54
CA ALA A 415 4.36 27.91 22.62
C ALA A 415 3.63 28.43 23.87
N GLN A 416 3.66 29.75 24.10
CA GLN A 416 3.05 30.39 25.26
C GLN A 416 1.55 30.67 25.08
N ILE A 417 1.03 30.58 23.85
CA ILE A 417 -0.40 30.74 23.57
C ILE A 417 -1.12 29.45 23.98
N GLU A 418 -2.01 29.50 24.96
CA GLU A 418 -2.77 28.32 25.41
C GLU A 418 -4.05 28.12 24.58
N ASP A 419 -4.70 29.22 24.21
CA ASP A 419 -5.98 29.21 23.51
C ASP A 419 -5.83 28.82 22.04
N THR A 420 -6.70 27.89 21.58
CA THR A 420 -6.68 27.36 20.22
C THR A 420 -6.99 28.40 19.15
N GLU A 421 -8.00 29.26 19.39
CA GLU A 421 -8.39 30.31 18.42
C GLU A 421 -7.30 31.37 18.34
N ALA A 422 -6.67 31.70 19.47
CA ALA A 422 -5.53 32.62 19.50
C ALA A 422 -4.31 32.04 18.74
N LYS A 423 -4.03 30.75 18.81
CA LYS A 423 -3.01 30.11 17.99
C LYS A 423 -3.32 30.17 16.49
N ILE A 424 -4.56 29.94 16.13
CA ILE A 424 -5.03 30.06 14.72
C ILE A 424 -4.86 31.50 14.24
N ALA A 425 -5.28 32.48 15.02
CA ALA A 425 -5.14 33.89 14.69
C ALA A 425 -3.66 34.28 14.51
N TYR A 426 -2.78 33.83 15.42
CA TYR A 426 -1.34 34.06 15.35
C TYR A 426 -0.71 33.52 14.05
N LEU A 427 -1.02 32.29 13.67
CA LEU A 427 -0.51 31.69 12.44
C LEU A 427 -1.07 32.35 11.18
N ARG A 428 -2.29 32.90 11.21
CA ARG A 428 -2.87 33.70 10.11
C ARG A 428 -2.19 35.04 9.95
N GLU A 429 -1.91 35.74 11.05
CA GLU A 429 -1.18 37.02 11.02
C GLU A 429 0.21 36.84 10.41
N LYS A 430 0.91 35.76 10.77
CA LYS A 430 2.20 35.40 10.12
C LYS A 430 2.07 35.25 8.61
N ARG A 431 0.97 34.66 8.09
CA ARG A 431 0.75 34.59 6.64
C ARG A 431 0.66 35.97 6.01
N LEU A 432 -0.10 36.87 6.59
CA LEU A 432 -0.20 38.25 6.08
C LEU A 432 1.16 38.94 5.99
N ASN A 433 2.00 38.75 7.00
CA ASN A 433 3.35 39.29 7.00
C ASN A 433 4.25 38.62 5.95
N ILE A 434 4.15 37.29 5.76
CA ILE A 434 4.89 36.54 4.72
C ILE A 434 4.43 37.00 3.34
N VAL A 435 3.13 37.10 3.09
CA VAL A 435 2.58 37.54 1.79
C VAL A 435 3.01 38.97 1.47
N SER A 436 2.94 39.87 2.44
CA SER A 436 3.38 41.25 2.27
C SER A 436 4.88 41.35 1.93
N ASN A 437 5.72 40.58 2.63
CA ASN A 437 7.15 40.50 2.33
C ASN A 437 7.43 39.85 0.97
N ALA A 438 6.68 38.80 0.59
CA ALA A 438 6.82 38.15 -0.72
C ALA A 438 6.41 39.10 -1.87
N GLN A 439 5.36 39.90 -1.69
CA GLN A 439 4.95 40.93 -2.68
C GLN A 439 6.01 42.03 -2.82
N ALA A 440 6.61 42.48 -1.74
CA ALA A 440 7.72 43.40 -1.77
C ALA A 440 8.93 42.82 -2.50
N THR A 441 9.28 41.56 -2.20
CA THR A 441 10.34 40.81 -2.87
C THR A 441 10.05 40.60 -4.36
N ALA A 442 8.82 40.28 -4.74
CA ALA A 442 8.42 40.13 -6.15
C ALA A 442 8.56 41.42 -6.93
N SER A 443 8.24 42.59 -6.33
CA SER A 443 8.43 43.91 -6.94
C SER A 443 9.92 44.21 -7.14
N GLU A 444 10.77 43.91 -6.16
CA GLU A 444 12.21 44.05 -6.27
C GLU A 444 12.81 43.10 -7.33
N ASN A 445 12.38 41.83 -7.34
CA ASN A 445 12.78 40.83 -8.32
C ASN A 445 12.39 41.24 -9.74
N LYS A 446 11.22 41.87 -9.95
CA LYS A 446 10.79 42.39 -11.26
C LYS A 446 11.73 43.47 -11.74
N THR A 447 12.13 44.38 -10.87
CA THR A 447 13.08 45.43 -11.18
C THR A 447 14.44 44.85 -11.56
N LEU A 448 14.95 43.94 -10.75
CA LEU A 448 16.21 43.24 -10.97
C LEU A 448 16.24 42.47 -12.29
N LEU A 449 15.16 41.74 -12.61
CA LEU A 449 15.03 41.00 -13.85
C LEU A 449 14.99 41.94 -15.07
N ASN A 450 14.23 43.04 -14.99
CA ASN A 450 14.15 44.02 -16.08
C ASN A 450 15.49 44.70 -16.33
N ASP A 451 16.25 45.06 -15.30
CA ASP A 451 17.58 45.62 -15.43
C ASP A 451 18.59 44.63 -16.04
N PHE A 452 18.52 43.35 -15.65
CA PHE A 452 19.29 42.26 -16.24
C PHE A 452 18.97 42.08 -17.73
N LEU A 453 17.69 42.04 -18.13
CA LEU A 453 17.30 41.89 -19.53
C LEU A 453 17.72 43.08 -20.37
N LYS A 454 17.70 44.32 -19.83
CA LYS A 454 18.22 45.53 -20.51
C LYS A 454 19.73 45.42 -20.79
N ILE A 455 20.51 44.93 -19.83
CA ILE A 455 21.97 44.78 -19.96
C ILE A 455 22.31 43.74 -21.00
N LEU A 456 21.54 42.66 -21.10
CA LEU A 456 21.73 41.63 -22.11
C LEU A 456 21.35 42.06 -23.51
N GLY A 457 20.61 43.18 -23.67
CA GLY A 457 20.09 43.63 -24.97
C GLY A 457 19.16 42.61 -25.63
N LYS A 458 18.59 41.70 -24.87
CA LYS A 458 17.75 40.58 -25.31
C LYS A 458 16.27 40.92 -25.21
N LYS A 459 15.48 40.34 -26.12
CA LYS A 459 14.03 40.46 -26.04
C LYS A 459 13.45 39.57 -24.94
N PRO A 460 12.39 40.01 -24.29
CA PRO A 460 11.73 39.23 -23.21
C PRO A 460 11.40 37.79 -23.55
N ASP A 461 11.03 37.52 -24.78
CA ASP A 461 10.56 36.21 -25.25
C ASP A 461 11.66 35.11 -25.20
N GLU A 462 12.95 35.49 -25.15
CA GLU A 462 14.08 34.55 -25.08
C GLU A 462 14.27 33.95 -23.64
N TYR A 463 13.65 34.57 -22.62
CA TYR A 463 13.76 34.17 -21.21
C TYR A 463 12.41 33.96 -20.56
N PHE A 464 11.47 33.40 -21.32
CA PHE A 464 10.07 33.20 -20.97
C PHE A 464 9.91 32.49 -19.59
N TRP A 465 10.72 31.48 -19.30
CA TRP A 465 10.64 30.77 -18.02
C TRP A 465 10.97 31.71 -16.85
N LEU A 466 12.00 32.52 -16.95
CA LEU A 466 12.41 33.44 -15.89
C LEU A 466 11.36 34.53 -15.67
N GLN A 467 10.79 35.04 -16.76
CA GLN A 467 9.68 36.01 -16.71
C GLN A 467 8.40 35.45 -16.09
N SER A 468 8.15 34.16 -16.32
CA SER A 468 6.94 33.51 -15.81
C SER A 468 7.08 33.06 -14.34
N ASN A 469 8.30 33.00 -13.80
CA ASN A 469 8.55 32.41 -12.49
C ASN A 469 9.30 33.34 -11.48
N TYR A 470 9.73 34.56 -11.89
CA TYR A 470 10.49 35.44 -10.99
C TYR A 470 9.77 35.78 -9.69
N GLU A 471 8.43 35.82 -9.70
CA GLU A 471 7.60 36.11 -8.53
C GLU A 471 7.62 35.00 -7.48
N LYS A 472 7.96 33.77 -7.90
CA LYS A 472 8.05 32.57 -7.04
C LYS A 472 9.43 32.35 -6.43
N LEU A 473 10.43 33.12 -6.86
CA LEU A 473 11.82 32.98 -6.43
C LEU A 473 12.14 33.93 -5.27
N SER A 474 12.95 33.47 -4.33
CA SER A 474 13.59 34.39 -3.40
C SER A 474 14.61 35.26 -4.14
N LYS A 475 14.94 36.42 -3.60
CA LYS A 475 15.94 37.33 -4.16
C LYS A 475 17.28 36.62 -4.38
N ASP A 476 17.70 35.80 -3.43
CA ASP A 476 18.95 35.02 -3.51
C ASP A 476 18.91 33.94 -4.59
N GLN A 477 17.75 33.28 -4.77
CA GLN A 477 17.55 32.31 -5.84
C GLN A 477 17.59 32.98 -7.22
N LEU A 478 16.94 34.14 -7.37
CA LEU A 478 16.96 34.91 -8.60
C LEU A 478 18.37 35.39 -8.94
N LEU A 479 19.11 35.90 -7.95
CA LEU A 479 20.50 36.30 -8.10
C LEU A 479 21.42 35.14 -8.48
N SER A 480 21.27 33.97 -7.84
CA SER A 480 22.02 32.77 -8.18
C SER A 480 21.78 32.33 -9.62
N ILE A 481 20.51 32.39 -10.09
CA ILE A 481 20.16 32.08 -11.47
C ILE A 481 20.77 33.09 -12.42
N ILE A 482 20.63 34.39 -12.15
CA ILE A 482 21.22 35.46 -12.96
C ILE A 482 22.74 35.30 -13.03
N THR A 483 23.40 35.01 -11.92
CA THR A 483 24.85 34.78 -11.85
C THR A 483 25.25 33.54 -12.65
N SER A 484 24.50 32.48 -12.62
CA SER A 484 24.77 31.26 -13.41
C SER A 484 24.64 31.49 -14.90
N PHE A 485 23.70 32.31 -15.35
CA PHE A 485 23.60 32.74 -16.77
C PHE A 485 24.76 33.64 -17.18
N MET A 486 25.26 34.43 -16.26
CA MET A 486 26.34 35.37 -16.52
C MET A 486 27.72 34.70 -16.69
N VAL A 487 27.94 33.55 -16.04
CA VAL A 487 29.16 32.74 -16.22
C VAL A 487 29.31 32.21 -17.66
N VAL A 488 28.18 32.14 -18.39
CA VAL A 488 28.14 31.64 -19.79
C VAL A 488 28.34 32.77 -20.83
N ILE A 489 28.27 34.04 -20.43
CA ILE A 489 28.36 35.21 -21.32
C ILE A 489 29.71 35.87 -21.11
N GLU A 490 30.62 35.74 -22.06
CA GLU A 490 31.94 36.39 -22.05
C GLU A 490 31.87 37.92 -22.05
N GLY A 491 32.62 38.58 -21.15
CA GLY A 491 33.11 39.93 -21.26
C GLY A 491 32.45 41.02 -20.43
N ASN A 492 32.96 42.22 -20.48
CA ASN A 492 32.80 43.45 -19.69
C ASN A 492 31.39 43.90 -19.15
N ALA A 493 30.32 43.28 -19.56
CA ALA A 493 28.96 43.50 -19.00
C ALA A 493 28.78 42.91 -17.59
N LEU A 494 29.57 41.93 -17.26
CA LEU A 494 29.53 41.17 -16.02
C LEU A 494 29.95 42.02 -14.81
N GLU A 495 31.09 42.73 -14.93
CA GLU A 495 31.64 43.57 -13.88
C GLU A 495 30.70 44.73 -13.52
N LYS A 496 30.13 45.39 -14.53
CA LYS A 496 29.20 46.51 -14.32
C LYS A 496 27.90 46.10 -13.62
N LEU A 497 27.41 44.89 -13.85
CA LEU A 497 26.21 44.41 -13.18
C LEU A 497 26.49 43.93 -11.76
N TYR A 498 27.64 43.27 -11.57
CA TYR A 498 28.08 42.82 -10.25
C TYR A 498 28.27 44.02 -9.33
N ASP A 499 28.91 45.09 -9.79
CA ASP A 499 29.08 46.31 -9.02
C ASP A 499 27.76 47.01 -8.71
N LYS A 500 26.82 47.07 -9.67
CA LYS A 500 25.50 47.67 -9.46
C LYS A 500 24.60 46.85 -8.52
N VAL A 501 24.68 45.53 -8.56
CA VAL A 501 23.98 44.61 -7.65
C VAL A 501 24.59 44.71 -6.25
N ARG A 502 25.94 44.72 -6.15
CA ARG A 502 26.62 44.91 -4.87
C ARG A 502 26.29 46.26 -4.24
N ASP A 503 26.31 47.34 -4.99
CA ASP A 503 26.08 48.70 -4.50
C ASP A 503 24.62 48.89 -4.03
N ASN A 504 23.67 48.20 -4.64
CA ASN A 504 22.29 48.16 -4.15
C ASN A 504 22.08 47.28 -2.90
N TYR A 505 22.99 46.34 -2.62
CA TYR A 505 22.94 45.44 -1.46
C TYR A 505 23.68 46.02 -0.24
N GLU A 506 24.76 46.77 -0.44
CA GLU A 506 25.59 47.33 0.64
C GLU A 506 25.10 48.71 1.07
N GLY A 507 24.11 49.29 0.40
CA GLY A 507 23.58 50.63 0.64
C GLY A 507 22.27 50.67 1.47
N ASN A 508 21.80 49.57 2.04
CA ASN A 508 20.65 49.54 2.96
C ASN A 508 20.99 48.89 4.28
#